data_db78dcf2601fc99192e6cc1ef6cac72a
#
_entry.id   db78dcf2601fc99192e6cc1ef6cac72a
#
_cell.length_a   1.000
_cell.length_b   1.000
_cell.length_c   1.000
_cell.angle_alpha   90.00
_cell.angle_beta   90.00
_cell.angle_gamma   90.00
#
_symmetry.space_group_name_H-M   'P 1'
#
loop_
_entity.id
_entity.type
_entity.pdbx_description
1 polymer ?
#
loop_
_entity_poly.entity_id
_entity_poly.type
_entity_poly.pdbx_seq_one_letter_code
_entity_poly.pdbx_strand_id
1 'polypeptide(L)'
;MDFQLSEDQRDLRSGVREFCEGRFDRDRMRALVDTAPVPGMVDRALWKELAETGFFSLRVAEEDGGVGLGVAEAALVYEEAGRVLLPGPLVATHLAASLPGDLGTDAASGVAVVGLVDGDVWPLLIEHLDALDALLVLTDEGIRLVDPSAVQGVPVGHPVDPFTPVTAVDELPAGELVADVATAEQWRRIGAVLTGALQLGIAGRLTEMATQYAKEREQFGRVIGGFQAVKHLCAEMLVRTEIARAAVYAAAVTLDDPAVGDPEVAVLTAKIMGDDAATKNGKDATQVHGGMGFTWEVDVHLYLKRAWVHATQFGGAEENEEALAATL
;
A
#
# COMPACT_ATOMS: atom_id res chain seq x y z
N MET A 1 25.28 -8.31 6.75
CA MET A 1 23.99 -7.64 6.98
C MET A 1 23.15 -8.60 7.81
N ASP A 2 22.68 -8.18 8.97
CA ASP A 2 21.76 -8.99 9.78
C ASP A 2 20.33 -8.62 9.33
N PHE A 3 19.62 -9.57 8.74
CA PHE A 3 18.23 -9.37 8.28
C PHE A 3 17.19 -9.60 9.40
N GLN A 4 17.64 -9.77 10.64
CA GLN A 4 16.73 -9.89 11.77
C GLN A 4 16.32 -8.51 12.28
N LEU A 5 15.03 -8.33 12.49
CA LEU A 5 14.52 -7.11 13.09
C LEU A 5 15.14 -6.89 14.49
N SER A 6 15.49 -5.65 14.80
CA SER A 6 15.85 -5.24 16.16
C SER A 6 14.68 -5.42 17.13
N GLU A 7 14.91 -5.28 18.41
CA GLU A 7 13.84 -5.29 19.42
C GLU A 7 12.86 -4.15 19.19
N ASP A 8 13.37 -2.93 18.98
CA ASP A 8 12.56 -1.74 18.70
C ASP A 8 11.71 -1.89 17.42
N GLN A 9 12.28 -2.48 16.35
CA GLN A 9 11.54 -2.74 15.12
C GLN A 9 10.42 -3.78 15.32
N ARG A 10 10.65 -4.81 16.14
CA ARG A 10 9.61 -5.78 16.50
C ARG A 10 8.49 -5.14 17.31
N ASP A 11 8.85 -4.29 18.26
CA ASP A 11 7.89 -3.58 19.11
C ASP A 11 7.08 -2.58 18.31
N LEU A 12 7.71 -1.81 17.42
CA LEU A 12 7.02 -0.92 16.49
C LEU A 12 6.01 -1.69 15.63
N ARG A 13 6.43 -2.78 14.99
CA ARG A 13 5.54 -3.60 14.16
C ARG A 13 4.38 -4.18 14.97
N SER A 14 4.64 -4.66 16.19
CA SER A 14 3.59 -5.22 17.06
C SER A 14 2.60 -4.15 17.50
N GLY A 15 3.07 -2.96 17.88
CA GLY A 15 2.20 -1.84 18.26
C GLY A 15 1.30 -1.37 17.12
N VAL A 16 1.85 -1.26 15.90
CA VAL A 16 1.05 -0.89 14.72
C VAL A 16 0.04 -1.98 14.37
N ARG A 17 0.41 -3.26 14.47
CA ARG A 17 -0.53 -4.37 14.27
C ARG A 17 -1.69 -4.30 15.25
N GLU A 18 -1.42 -4.14 16.55
CA GLU A 18 -2.44 -4.00 17.59
C GLU A 18 -3.35 -2.80 17.31
N PHE A 19 -2.77 -1.67 16.92
CA PHE A 19 -3.55 -0.50 16.51
C PHE A 19 -4.46 -0.80 15.32
N CYS A 20 -3.92 -1.35 14.23
CA CYS A 20 -4.69 -1.65 13.02
C CYS A 20 -5.81 -2.66 13.29
N GLU A 21 -5.53 -3.76 13.99
CA GLU A 21 -6.51 -4.79 14.34
C GLU A 21 -7.58 -4.26 15.33
N GLY A 22 -7.20 -3.36 16.23
CA GLY A 22 -8.12 -2.78 17.21
C GLY A 22 -8.97 -1.62 16.67
N ARG A 23 -8.46 -0.87 15.69
CA ARG A 23 -9.14 0.32 15.14
C ARG A 23 -9.79 0.08 13.78
N PHE A 24 -9.29 -0.89 13.02
CA PHE A 24 -9.83 -1.25 11.71
C PHE A 24 -9.93 -2.77 11.59
N ASP A 25 -10.78 -3.34 12.43
CA ASP A 25 -11.08 -4.76 12.43
C ASP A 25 -11.93 -5.17 11.21
N ARG A 26 -12.18 -6.48 11.08
CA ARG A 26 -12.98 -7.04 9.99
C ARG A 26 -14.39 -6.44 9.92
N ASP A 27 -15.03 -6.22 11.06
CA ASP A 27 -16.41 -5.73 11.08
C ASP A 27 -16.48 -4.28 10.61
N ARG A 28 -15.53 -3.44 11.00
CA ARG A 28 -15.39 -2.06 10.50
C ARG A 28 -15.04 -2.03 9.01
N MET A 29 -14.13 -2.89 8.57
CA MET A 29 -13.81 -3.06 7.15
C MET A 29 -15.07 -3.42 6.34
N ARG A 30 -15.84 -4.39 6.80
CA ARG A 30 -17.11 -4.80 6.13
C ARG A 30 -18.15 -3.69 6.16
N ALA A 31 -18.34 -3.02 7.31
CA ALA A 31 -19.28 -1.93 7.42
C ALA A 31 -18.97 -0.80 6.41
N LEU A 32 -17.70 -0.51 6.16
CA LEU A 32 -17.28 0.50 5.20
C LEU A 32 -17.66 0.14 3.74
N VAL A 33 -17.63 -1.15 3.40
CA VAL A 33 -17.96 -1.63 2.04
C VAL A 33 -19.45 -1.90 1.86
N ASP A 34 -20.13 -2.39 2.91
CA ASP A 34 -21.51 -2.86 2.83
C ASP A 34 -22.54 -1.75 3.10
N THR A 35 -22.13 -0.63 3.69
CA THR A 35 -22.99 0.51 4.01
C THR A 35 -22.77 1.68 3.06
N ALA A 36 -23.51 2.79 3.27
CA ALA A 36 -23.35 3.98 2.44
C ALA A 36 -21.91 4.49 2.48
N PRO A 37 -21.33 4.81 1.32
CA PRO A 37 -19.92 5.17 1.25
C PRO A 37 -19.61 6.43 2.06
N VAL A 38 -18.53 6.39 2.82
CA VAL A 38 -17.89 7.58 3.40
C VAL A 38 -17.26 8.36 2.23
N PRO A 39 -17.37 9.69 2.17
CA PRO A 39 -16.75 10.47 1.11
C PRO A 39 -15.28 10.09 0.89
N GLY A 40 -14.92 9.74 -0.34
CA GLY A 40 -13.58 9.29 -0.69
C GLY A 40 -13.06 8.06 0.06
N MET A 41 -13.90 7.34 0.79
CA MET A 41 -13.55 6.17 1.62
C MET A 41 -12.50 6.46 2.71
N VAL A 42 -12.37 7.71 3.16
CA VAL A 42 -11.46 8.12 4.23
C VAL A 42 -12.26 8.54 5.48
N ASP A 43 -12.13 7.77 6.53
CA ASP A 43 -12.63 8.13 7.86
C ASP A 43 -11.66 9.11 8.53
N ARG A 44 -12.03 10.38 8.60
CA ARG A 44 -11.19 11.46 9.14
C ARG A 44 -10.82 11.26 10.62
N ALA A 45 -11.66 10.60 11.40
CA ALA A 45 -11.36 10.31 12.80
C ALA A 45 -10.26 9.26 12.91
N LEU A 46 -10.38 8.16 12.16
CA LEU A 46 -9.34 7.14 12.07
C LEU A 46 -8.03 7.70 11.49
N TRP A 47 -8.14 8.59 10.49
CA TRP A 47 -6.98 9.24 9.87
C TRP A 47 -6.17 10.06 10.87
N LYS A 48 -6.88 10.80 11.73
CA LYS A 48 -6.25 11.55 12.80
C LYS A 48 -5.63 10.65 13.88
N GLU A 49 -6.34 9.59 14.28
CA GLU A 49 -5.80 8.60 15.23
C GLU A 49 -4.53 7.93 14.67
N LEU A 50 -4.46 7.63 13.36
CA LEU A 50 -3.25 7.15 12.71
C LEU A 50 -2.10 8.15 12.82
N ALA A 51 -2.36 9.41 12.50
CA ALA A 51 -1.35 10.46 12.60
C ALA A 51 -0.80 10.61 14.02
N GLU A 52 -1.67 10.51 15.06
CA GLU A 52 -1.29 10.57 16.47
C GLU A 52 -0.33 9.43 16.88
N THR A 53 -0.30 8.29 16.14
CA THR A 53 0.70 7.23 16.33
C THR A 53 2.03 7.50 15.63
N GLY A 54 2.15 8.61 14.93
CA GLY A 54 3.33 8.92 14.11
C GLY A 54 3.33 8.29 12.72
N PHE A 55 2.25 7.64 12.29
CA PHE A 55 2.17 6.88 11.03
C PHE A 55 2.62 7.69 9.81
N PHE A 56 2.20 8.93 9.67
CA PHE A 56 2.57 9.79 8.56
C PHE A 56 3.89 10.53 8.77
N SER A 57 4.29 10.77 10.03
CA SER A 57 5.50 11.51 10.39
C SER A 57 6.72 10.64 10.70
N LEU A 58 6.65 9.32 10.42
CA LEU A 58 7.73 8.36 10.73
C LEU A 58 9.10 8.84 10.23
N ARG A 59 9.17 9.38 9.02
CA ARG A 59 10.39 9.80 8.35
C ARG A 59 10.68 11.30 8.45
N VAL A 60 9.78 12.06 9.04
CA VAL A 60 10.00 13.48 9.32
C VAL A 60 11.02 13.60 10.45
N ALA A 61 11.97 14.52 10.34
CA ALA A 61 13.01 14.71 11.35
C ALA A 61 12.40 15.08 12.73
N GLU A 62 13.06 14.67 13.80
CA GLU A 62 12.60 15.02 15.18
C GLU A 62 12.55 16.52 15.40
N GLU A 63 13.48 17.29 14.82
CA GLU A 63 13.53 18.76 14.91
C GLU A 63 12.32 19.42 14.22
N ASP A 64 11.69 18.74 13.25
CA ASP A 64 10.48 19.15 12.54
C ASP A 64 9.20 18.52 13.15
N GLY A 65 9.32 17.90 14.33
CA GLY A 65 8.20 17.30 15.05
C GLY A 65 7.81 15.89 14.59
N GLY A 66 8.66 15.23 13.82
CA GLY A 66 8.48 13.85 13.39
C GLY A 66 9.12 12.81 14.31
N VAL A 67 9.21 11.57 13.84
CA VAL A 67 9.77 10.42 14.59
C VAL A 67 11.24 10.18 14.25
N GLY A 68 11.72 10.67 13.09
CA GLY A 68 13.12 10.56 12.68
C GLY A 68 13.59 9.15 12.28
N LEU A 69 12.64 8.26 11.89
CA LEU A 69 12.94 6.88 11.45
C LEU A 69 13.22 6.81 9.93
N GLY A 70 13.63 5.62 9.47
CA GLY A 70 13.94 5.36 8.07
C GLY A 70 12.79 4.76 7.26
N VAL A 71 13.10 4.44 5.99
CA VAL A 71 12.22 3.68 5.11
C VAL A 71 12.07 2.24 5.61
N ALA A 72 13.09 1.71 6.28
CA ALA A 72 13.07 0.38 6.86
C ALA A 72 11.93 0.23 7.89
N GLU A 73 11.79 1.16 8.82
CA GLU A 73 10.70 1.18 9.81
C GLU A 73 9.37 1.49 9.14
N ALA A 74 9.33 2.41 8.19
CA ALA A 74 8.11 2.71 7.44
C ALA A 74 7.59 1.47 6.70
N ALA A 75 8.44 0.65 6.09
CA ALA A 75 8.03 -0.59 5.43
C ALA A 75 7.36 -1.58 6.39
N LEU A 76 7.85 -1.71 7.65
CA LEU A 76 7.22 -2.55 8.66
C LEU A 76 5.79 -2.08 9.01
N VAL A 77 5.62 -0.76 9.13
CA VAL A 77 4.33 -0.13 9.43
C VAL A 77 3.34 -0.31 8.27
N TYR A 78 3.81 -0.13 7.03
CA TYR A 78 2.98 -0.29 5.83
C TYR A 78 2.62 -1.77 5.56
N GLU A 79 3.47 -2.73 5.92
CA GLU A 79 3.11 -4.15 5.89
C GLU A 79 1.87 -4.41 6.77
N GLU A 80 1.83 -3.87 7.99
CA GLU A 80 0.69 -4.08 8.90
C GLU A 80 -0.59 -3.37 8.40
N ALA A 81 -0.46 -2.18 7.81
CA ALA A 81 -1.59 -1.49 7.17
C ALA A 81 -2.19 -2.29 5.98
N GLY A 82 -1.33 -2.93 5.18
CA GLY A 82 -1.75 -3.81 4.09
C GLY A 82 -2.50 -5.05 4.57
N ARG A 83 -2.14 -5.60 5.73
CA ARG A 83 -2.80 -6.78 6.32
C ARG A 83 -4.27 -6.57 6.62
N VAL A 84 -4.68 -5.36 6.92
CA VAL A 84 -6.07 -5.01 7.25
C VAL A 84 -6.80 -4.27 6.13
N LEU A 85 -6.16 -4.04 4.99
CA LEU A 85 -6.68 -3.22 3.88
C LEU A 85 -7.04 -1.79 4.32
N LEU A 86 -6.19 -1.19 5.16
CA LEU A 86 -6.43 0.18 5.64
C LEU A 86 -6.68 1.13 4.45
N PRO A 87 -7.84 1.83 4.41
CA PRO A 87 -8.21 2.65 3.26
C PRO A 87 -7.58 4.03 3.30
N GLY A 88 -7.56 4.69 2.14
CA GLY A 88 -7.09 6.06 1.96
C GLY A 88 -5.72 6.15 1.31
N PRO A 89 -5.29 7.36 0.92
CA PRO A 89 -4.04 7.62 0.23
C PRO A 89 -2.84 7.64 1.20
N LEU A 90 -2.58 6.50 1.85
CA LEU A 90 -1.60 6.36 2.93
C LEU A 90 -0.19 6.77 2.48
N VAL A 91 0.27 6.23 1.34
CA VAL A 91 1.62 6.50 0.81
C VAL A 91 1.76 7.96 0.42
N ALA A 92 0.76 8.52 -0.26
CA ALA A 92 0.77 9.91 -0.69
C ALA A 92 0.87 10.89 0.49
N THR A 93 0.04 10.69 1.53
CA THR A 93 0.08 11.54 2.72
C THR A 93 1.40 11.41 3.49
N HIS A 94 1.94 10.19 3.60
CA HIS A 94 3.25 9.98 4.22
C HIS A 94 4.39 10.68 3.47
N LEU A 95 4.38 10.63 2.13
CA LEU A 95 5.37 11.35 1.32
C LEU A 95 5.22 12.87 1.49
N ALA A 96 3.97 13.37 1.46
CA ALA A 96 3.67 14.79 1.63
C ALA A 96 4.12 15.33 2.99
N ALA A 97 4.10 14.53 4.04
CA ALA A 97 4.58 14.93 5.37
C ALA A 97 6.05 15.37 5.39
N SER A 98 6.84 14.99 4.38
CA SER A 98 8.24 15.42 4.23
C SER A 98 8.40 16.78 3.52
N LEU A 99 7.32 17.38 3.02
CA LEU A 99 7.38 18.72 2.41
C LEU A 99 7.55 19.79 3.49
N PRO A 100 8.31 20.85 3.18
CA PRO A 100 8.38 22.01 4.08
C PRO A 100 7.05 22.78 4.11
N GLY A 101 6.79 23.45 5.23
CA GLY A 101 5.64 24.37 5.39
C GLY A 101 4.36 23.69 5.86
N ASP A 102 3.25 24.40 5.69
CA ASP A 102 1.96 24.04 6.29
C ASP A 102 1.43 22.70 5.77
N LEU A 103 1.55 22.43 4.47
CA LEU A 103 1.06 21.17 3.88
C LEU A 103 1.75 19.94 4.49
N GLY A 104 3.08 19.98 4.66
CA GLY A 104 3.82 18.88 5.28
C GLY A 104 3.39 18.68 6.75
N THR A 105 3.26 19.77 7.49
CA THR A 105 2.78 19.74 8.89
C THR A 105 1.35 19.18 8.99
N ASP A 106 0.46 19.61 8.12
CA ASP A 106 -0.94 19.16 8.12
C ASP A 106 -1.04 17.68 7.68
N ALA A 107 -0.21 17.23 6.73
CA ALA A 107 -0.12 15.84 6.34
C ALA A 107 0.43 14.97 7.49
N ALA A 108 1.51 15.40 8.13
CA ALA A 108 2.13 14.70 9.26
C ALA A 108 1.17 14.52 10.45
N SER A 109 0.35 15.55 10.74
CA SER A 109 -0.62 15.57 11.85
C SER A 109 -1.99 14.97 11.49
N GLY A 110 -2.19 14.52 10.24
CA GLY A 110 -3.46 13.96 9.75
C GLY A 110 -4.59 14.98 9.60
N VAL A 111 -4.28 16.27 9.63
CA VAL A 111 -5.21 17.35 9.29
C VAL A 111 -5.52 17.31 7.80
N ALA A 112 -4.49 17.15 6.95
CA ALA A 112 -4.65 17.01 5.52
C ALA A 112 -4.63 15.53 5.07
N VAL A 113 -5.53 15.18 4.18
CA VAL A 113 -5.49 13.96 3.37
C VAL A 113 -4.94 14.35 2.01
N VAL A 114 -3.77 13.82 1.66
CA VAL A 114 -3.06 14.20 0.46
C VAL A 114 -3.07 13.07 -0.55
N GLY A 115 -3.51 13.34 -1.78
CA GLY A 115 -3.44 12.43 -2.92
C GLY A 115 -2.15 12.61 -3.70
N LEU A 116 -1.79 11.58 -4.46
CA LEU A 116 -0.65 11.61 -5.37
C LEU A 116 -1.02 10.94 -6.69
N VAL A 117 -0.64 11.55 -7.80
CA VAL A 117 -0.75 10.96 -9.13
C VAL A 117 0.53 11.21 -9.91
N ASP A 118 0.93 10.27 -10.76
CA ASP A 118 1.98 10.51 -11.74
C ASP A 118 1.35 11.14 -12.99
N GLY A 119 1.73 12.38 -13.29
CA GLY A 119 1.17 13.15 -14.40
C GLY A 119 1.59 12.63 -15.78
N ASP A 120 2.63 11.81 -15.84
CA ASP A 120 3.15 11.22 -17.07
C ASP A 120 2.46 9.88 -17.42
N VAL A 121 1.61 9.36 -16.52
CA VAL A 121 0.87 8.09 -16.70
C VAL A 121 -0.54 8.34 -17.21
N TRP A 122 -0.91 7.70 -18.31
CA TRP A 122 -2.25 7.77 -18.90
C TRP A 122 -2.95 6.41 -18.91
N PRO A 123 -4.27 6.33 -18.62
CA PRO A 123 -5.19 7.41 -18.27
C PRO A 123 -4.95 7.96 -16.85
N LEU A 124 -5.23 9.25 -16.65
CA LEU A 124 -5.17 9.88 -15.32
C LEU A 124 -6.33 9.37 -14.45
N LEU A 125 -5.99 8.65 -13.40
CA LEU A 125 -6.94 8.10 -12.43
C LEU A 125 -6.58 8.62 -11.04
N ILE A 126 -7.44 9.47 -10.47
CA ILE A 126 -7.20 10.05 -9.16
C ILE A 126 -7.99 9.27 -8.11
N GLU A 127 -7.25 8.69 -7.18
CA GLU A 127 -7.82 7.95 -6.06
C GLU A 127 -8.31 8.91 -4.97
N HIS A 128 -9.43 8.57 -4.33
CA HIS A 128 -9.97 9.27 -3.16
C HIS A 128 -10.28 10.76 -3.36
N LEU A 129 -10.45 11.26 -4.59
CA LEU A 129 -10.55 12.70 -4.92
C LEU A 129 -11.49 13.47 -3.98
N ASP A 130 -12.66 12.91 -3.65
CA ASP A 130 -13.67 13.56 -2.78
C ASP A 130 -13.23 13.73 -1.31
N ALA A 131 -12.14 13.07 -0.90
CA ALA A 131 -11.59 13.17 0.44
C ALA A 131 -10.31 14.00 0.52
N LEU A 132 -9.73 14.39 -0.61
CA LEU A 132 -8.45 15.09 -0.64
C LEU A 132 -8.56 16.54 -0.21
N ASP A 133 -7.59 17.01 0.59
CA ASP A 133 -7.35 18.41 0.89
C ASP A 133 -6.29 19.00 -0.06
N ALA A 134 -5.41 18.14 -0.59
CA ALA A 134 -4.40 18.51 -1.57
C ALA A 134 -4.14 17.35 -2.54
N LEU A 135 -3.84 17.66 -3.79
CA LEU A 135 -3.39 16.69 -4.79
C LEU A 135 -1.98 17.06 -5.24
N LEU A 136 -1.05 16.14 -5.10
CA LEU A 136 0.31 16.26 -5.60
C LEU A 136 0.45 15.50 -6.92
N VAL A 137 1.13 16.11 -7.87
CA VAL A 137 1.34 15.57 -9.22
C VAL A 137 2.84 15.45 -9.44
N LEU A 138 3.31 14.23 -9.62
CA LEU A 138 4.68 13.95 -10.07
C LEU A 138 4.79 14.29 -11.56
N THR A 139 5.80 15.05 -11.93
CA THR A 139 6.08 15.46 -13.31
C THR A 139 7.59 15.34 -13.58
N ASP A 140 7.99 15.53 -14.83
CA ASP A 140 9.39 15.66 -15.26
C ASP A 140 10.08 16.94 -14.76
N GLU A 141 9.31 17.94 -14.30
CA GLU A 141 9.82 19.17 -13.70
C GLU A 141 9.90 19.14 -12.17
N GLY A 142 9.33 18.11 -11.53
CA GLY A 142 9.25 17.97 -10.07
C GLY A 142 7.85 17.65 -9.57
N ILE A 143 7.48 18.15 -8.38
CA ILE A 143 6.19 17.92 -7.76
C ILE A 143 5.35 19.19 -7.81
N ARG A 144 4.14 19.07 -8.36
CA ARG A 144 3.18 20.17 -8.41
C ARG A 144 2.04 19.96 -7.43
N LEU A 145 1.64 21.00 -6.73
CA LEU A 145 0.46 21.05 -5.87
C LEU A 145 -0.74 21.56 -6.67
N VAL A 146 -1.80 20.80 -6.68
CA VAL A 146 -3.08 21.11 -7.34
C VAL A 146 -4.18 21.15 -6.28
N ASP A 147 -5.09 22.11 -6.38
CA ASP A 147 -6.32 22.14 -5.58
C ASP A 147 -7.28 21.05 -6.07
N PRO A 148 -7.63 20.03 -5.25
CA PRO A 148 -8.55 18.99 -5.66
C PRO A 148 -9.92 19.51 -6.11
N SER A 149 -10.38 20.64 -5.56
CA SER A 149 -11.66 21.24 -5.93
C SER A 149 -11.69 21.80 -7.37
N ALA A 150 -10.53 22.06 -7.95
CA ALA A 150 -10.39 22.51 -9.32
C ALA A 150 -10.31 21.36 -10.34
N VAL A 151 -10.16 20.11 -9.86
CA VAL A 151 -10.06 18.93 -10.72
C VAL A 151 -11.44 18.56 -11.24
N GLN A 152 -11.56 18.47 -12.55
CA GLN A 152 -12.79 18.01 -13.21
C GLN A 152 -12.59 16.60 -13.74
N GLY A 153 -13.48 15.69 -13.36
CA GLY A 153 -13.40 14.30 -13.77
C GLY A 153 -14.71 13.56 -13.62
N VAL A 154 -14.72 12.33 -14.05
CA VAL A 154 -15.89 11.44 -13.99
C VAL A 154 -15.61 10.34 -12.97
N PRO A 155 -16.37 10.26 -11.86
CA PRO A 155 -16.24 9.17 -10.91
C PRO A 155 -16.49 7.82 -11.57
N VAL A 156 -15.61 6.84 -11.31
CA VAL A 156 -15.80 5.46 -11.76
C VAL A 156 -16.86 4.80 -10.89
N GLY A 157 -18.05 4.50 -11.46
CA GLY A 157 -19.21 4.01 -10.71
C GLY A 157 -18.99 2.68 -9.99
N HIS A 158 -18.12 1.82 -10.52
CA HIS A 158 -17.78 0.51 -9.96
C HIS A 158 -16.26 0.29 -10.00
N PRO A 159 -15.50 0.90 -9.08
CA PRO A 159 -14.06 0.70 -9.03
C PRO A 159 -13.75 -0.78 -8.72
N VAL A 160 -12.61 -1.26 -9.21
CA VAL A 160 -12.17 -2.65 -8.97
C VAL A 160 -12.10 -2.91 -7.47
N ASP A 161 -11.43 -2.03 -6.73
CA ASP A 161 -11.39 -2.07 -5.28
C ASP A 161 -12.42 -1.12 -4.69
N PRO A 162 -13.40 -1.61 -3.91
CA PRO A 162 -14.44 -0.77 -3.32
C PRO A 162 -13.91 0.21 -2.27
N PHE A 163 -12.70 -0.02 -1.73
CA PHE A 163 -12.05 0.90 -0.78
C PHE A 163 -11.27 2.01 -1.48
N THR A 164 -11.07 1.93 -2.79
CA THR A 164 -10.33 2.92 -3.56
C THR A 164 -11.24 3.53 -4.62
N PRO A 165 -12.07 4.52 -4.25
CA PRO A 165 -12.83 5.28 -5.22
C PRO A 165 -11.89 6.01 -6.15
N VAL A 166 -12.22 6.00 -7.44
CA VAL A 166 -11.37 6.54 -8.52
C VAL A 166 -12.17 7.52 -9.35
N THR A 167 -11.55 8.62 -9.72
CA THR A 167 -12.08 9.60 -10.67
C THR A 167 -11.18 9.62 -11.90
N ALA A 168 -11.77 9.39 -13.08
CA ALA A 168 -11.07 9.52 -14.36
C ALA A 168 -11.03 11.00 -14.76
N VAL A 169 -9.86 11.48 -15.13
CA VAL A 169 -9.59 12.89 -15.43
C VAL A 169 -8.91 12.99 -16.79
N ASP A 170 -9.41 13.90 -17.64
CA ASP A 170 -8.83 14.11 -18.97
C ASP A 170 -7.65 15.11 -18.92
N GLU A 171 -7.68 16.08 -18.02
CA GLU A 171 -6.67 17.12 -17.89
C GLU A 171 -6.57 17.58 -16.43
N LEU A 172 -5.35 17.78 -15.94
CA LEU A 172 -5.11 18.35 -14.61
C LEU A 172 -4.99 19.87 -14.70
N PRO A 173 -5.55 20.61 -13.72
CA PRO A 173 -5.29 22.03 -13.58
C PRO A 173 -3.78 22.32 -13.44
N ALA A 174 -3.36 23.48 -13.86
CA ALA A 174 -2.00 23.96 -13.60
C ALA A 174 -1.77 24.02 -12.08
N GLY A 175 -0.71 23.35 -11.59
CA GLY A 175 -0.32 23.34 -10.20
C GLY A 175 0.89 24.23 -9.92
N GLU A 176 1.10 24.57 -8.65
CA GLU A 176 2.30 25.24 -8.17
C GLU A 176 3.44 24.22 -8.00
N LEU A 177 4.65 24.53 -8.46
CA LEU A 177 5.83 23.67 -8.24
C LEU A 177 6.26 23.80 -6.77
N VAL A 178 6.17 22.71 -6.00
CA VAL A 178 6.44 22.69 -4.55
C VAL A 178 7.70 21.91 -4.19
N ALA A 179 8.21 21.07 -5.10
CA ALA A 179 9.47 20.35 -4.94
C ALA A 179 10.12 20.05 -6.29
N ASP A 180 11.42 19.82 -6.28
CA ASP A 180 12.24 19.60 -7.46
C ASP A 180 12.16 18.15 -8.01
N VAL A 181 12.85 17.92 -9.13
CA VAL A 181 12.92 16.61 -9.81
C VAL A 181 13.54 15.55 -8.90
N ALA A 182 14.61 15.91 -8.16
CA ALA A 182 15.29 14.94 -7.30
C ALA A 182 14.35 14.42 -6.18
N THR A 183 13.53 15.30 -5.63
CA THR A 183 12.49 14.94 -4.67
C THR A 183 11.43 14.03 -5.30
N ALA A 184 10.98 14.35 -6.53
CA ALA A 184 9.99 13.53 -7.25
C ALA A 184 10.52 12.11 -7.52
N GLU A 185 11.78 11.98 -7.96
CA GLU A 185 12.42 10.67 -8.16
C GLU A 185 12.57 9.88 -6.84
N GLN A 186 12.98 10.55 -5.77
CA GLN A 186 13.04 9.93 -4.45
C GLN A 186 11.66 9.43 -4.00
N TRP A 187 10.60 10.21 -4.24
CA TRP A 187 9.24 9.82 -3.89
C TRP A 187 8.74 8.64 -4.70
N ARG A 188 9.07 8.54 -6.00
CA ARG A 188 8.75 7.36 -6.80
C ARG A 188 9.39 6.11 -6.21
N ARG A 189 10.67 6.18 -5.80
CA ARG A 189 11.38 5.05 -5.17
C ARG A 189 10.78 4.66 -3.82
N ILE A 190 10.56 5.62 -2.92
CA ILE A 190 9.98 5.36 -1.59
C ILE A 190 8.54 4.86 -1.74
N GLY A 191 7.75 5.49 -2.60
CA GLY A 191 6.38 5.09 -2.89
C GLY A 191 6.28 3.65 -3.40
N ALA A 192 7.18 3.24 -4.29
CA ALA A 192 7.26 1.87 -4.78
C ALA A 192 7.56 0.87 -3.65
N VAL A 193 8.52 1.17 -2.75
CA VAL A 193 8.85 0.30 -1.60
C VAL A 193 7.69 0.22 -0.62
N LEU A 194 7.05 1.35 -0.27
CA LEU A 194 5.93 1.36 0.67
C LEU A 194 4.68 0.66 0.09
N THR A 195 4.45 0.81 -1.24
CA THR A 195 3.40 0.05 -1.93
C THR A 195 3.73 -1.45 -1.94
N GLY A 196 4.99 -1.81 -2.18
CA GLY A 196 5.48 -3.19 -2.04
C GLY A 196 5.27 -3.75 -0.63
N ALA A 197 5.42 -2.92 0.42
CA ALA A 197 5.15 -3.30 1.80
C ALA A 197 3.64 -3.51 2.07
N LEU A 198 2.75 -2.66 1.54
CA LEU A 198 1.30 -2.90 1.55
C LEU A 198 0.94 -4.24 0.88
N GLN A 199 1.52 -4.50 -0.29
CA GLN A 199 1.34 -5.76 -1.03
C GLN A 199 1.85 -6.98 -0.24
N LEU A 200 2.99 -6.86 0.43
CA LEU A 200 3.51 -7.89 1.33
C LEU A 200 2.52 -8.20 2.47
N GLY A 201 1.95 -7.17 3.08
CA GLY A 201 0.91 -7.31 4.10
C GLY A 201 -0.32 -8.06 3.59
N ILE A 202 -0.80 -7.70 2.40
CA ILE A 202 -1.89 -8.38 1.68
C ILE A 202 -1.54 -9.85 1.44
N ALA A 203 -0.36 -10.16 0.89
CA ALA A 203 0.08 -11.52 0.59
C ALA A 203 0.16 -12.40 1.84
N GLY A 204 0.70 -11.85 2.93
CA GLY A 204 0.78 -12.54 4.23
C GLY A 204 -0.60 -12.87 4.79
N ARG A 205 -1.51 -11.90 4.77
CA ARG A 205 -2.88 -12.08 5.27
C ARG A 205 -3.67 -13.10 4.46
N LEU A 206 -3.57 -13.06 3.14
CA LEU A 206 -4.19 -14.05 2.25
C LEU A 206 -3.67 -15.47 2.50
N THR A 207 -2.37 -15.62 2.77
CA THR A 207 -1.75 -16.91 3.12
C THR A 207 -2.33 -17.47 4.42
N GLU A 208 -2.50 -16.63 5.43
CA GLU A 208 -3.13 -16.99 6.70
C GLU A 208 -4.60 -17.41 6.50
N MET A 209 -5.39 -16.57 5.79
CA MET A 209 -6.82 -16.84 5.54
C MET A 209 -7.02 -18.15 4.80
N ALA A 210 -6.27 -18.40 3.72
CA ALA A 210 -6.34 -19.64 2.95
C ALA A 210 -5.94 -20.86 3.78
N THR A 211 -4.88 -20.73 4.57
CA THR A 211 -4.39 -21.81 5.44
C THR A 211 -5.39 -22.13 6.54
N GLN A 212 -5.99 -21.12 7.17
CA GLN A 212 -7.00 -21.30 8.21
C GLN A 212 -8.26 -21.96 7.63
N TYR A 213 -8.76 -21.45 6.50
CA TYR A 213 -9.91 -22.05 5.83
C TYR A 213 -9.64 -23.51 5.43
N ALA A 214 -8.44 -23.83 4.95
CA ALA A 214 -8.06 -25.19 4.58
C ALA A 214 -8.03 -26.16 5.79
N LYS A 215 -7.75 -25.66 6.99
CA LYS A 215 -7.77 -26.45 8.25
C LYS A 215 -9.19 -26.72 8.77
N GLU A 216 -10.14 -25.86 8.46
CA GLU A 216 -11.50 -25.89 9.01
C GLU A 216 -12.53 -26.47 8.03
N ARG A 217 -12.39 -26.18 6.73
CA ARG A 217 -13.37 -26.58 5.72
C ARG A 217 -13.29 -28.07 5.43
N GLU A 218 -14.41 -28.76 5.61
CA GLU A 218 -14.52 -30.17 5.28
C GLU A 218 -15.23 -30.39 3.92
N GLN A 219 -14.65 -31.26 3.11
CA GLN A 219 -15.23 -31.80 1.88
C GLN A 219 -14.72 -33.23 1.66
N PHE A 220 -15.50 -34.08 1.03
CA PHE A 220 -15.16 -35.47 0.76
C PHE A 220 -14.74 -36.25 2.02
N GLY A 221 -15.40 -35.99 3.16
CA GLY A 221 -15.20 -36.66 4.43
C GLY A 221 -13.94 -36.31 5.21
N ARG A 222 -13.25 -35.20 4.85
CA ARG A 222 -12.09 -34.66 5.57
C ARG A 222 -11.89 -33.18 5.34
N VAL A 223 -11.04 -32.55 6.15
CA VAL A 223 -10.61 -31.17 5.93
C VAL A 223 -9.89 -31.02 4.59
N ILE A 224 -10.17 -29.94 3.85
CA ILE A 224 -9.59 -29.75 2.52
C ILE A 224 -8.07 -29.59 2.54
N GLY A 225 -7.49 -29.11 3.62
CA GLY A 225 -6.04 -29.05 3.86
C GLY A 225 -5.38 -30.45 3.94
N GLY A 226 -6.18 -31.54 4.00
CA GLY A 226 -5.68 -32.91 3.85
C GLY A 226 -5.33 -33.28 2.40
N PHE A 227 -5.80 -32.52 1.39
CA PHE A 227 -5.49 -32.76 -0.01
C PHE A 227 -4.16 -32.12 -0.41
N GLN A 228 -3.33 -32.87 -1.12
CA GLN A 228 -1.98 -32.44 -1.48
C GLN A 228 -1.98 -31.17 -2.34
N ALA A 229 -2.90 -31.03 -3.28
CA ALA A 229 -3.03 -29.84 -4.12
C ALA A 229 -3.27 -28.55 -3.29
N VAL A 230 -4.13 -28.62 -2.26
CA VAL A 230 -4.40 -27.48 -1.35
C VAL A 230 -3.17 -27.16 -0.52
N LYS A 231 -2.45 -28.18 -0.03
CA LYS A 231 -1.18 -27.99 0.70
C LYS A 231 -0.13 -27.27 -0.16
N HIS A 232 -0.01 -27.66 -1.43
CA HIS A 232 0.94 -27.04 -2.35
C HIS A 232 0.59 -25.57 -2.58
N LEU A 233 -0.68 -25.23 -2.83
CA LEU A 233 -1.11 -23.85 -2.96
C LEU A 233 -0.73 -23.01 -1.73
N CYS A 234 -1.08 -23.47 -0.53
CA CYS A 234 -0.72 -22.74 0.70
C CYS A 234 0.80 -22.64 0.91
N ALA A 235 1.58 -23.67 0.55
CA ALA A 235 3.04 -23.63 0.63
C ALA A 235 3.64 -22.63 -0.36
N GLU A 236 3.17 -22.60 -1.61
CA GLU A 236 3.60 -21.64 -2.63
C GLU A 236 3.24 -20.20 -2.26
N MET A 237 2.06 -19.98 -1.66
CA MET A 237 1.67 -18.67 -1.12
C MET A 237 2.67 -18.20 -0.06
N LEU A 238 3.07 -19.08 0.87
CA LEU A 238 4.06 -18.75 1.89
C LEU A 238 5.42 -18.42 1.26
N VAL A 239 5.88 -19.22 0.30
CA VAL A 239 7.17 -19.00 -0.38
C VAL A 239 7.19 -17.62 -1.05
N ARG A 240 6.14 -17.26 -1.81
CA ARG A 240 6.04 -15.94 -2.46
C ARG A 240 6.04 -14.81 -1.43
N THR A 241 5.31 -14.98 -0.33
CA THR A 241 5.28 -13.97 0.76
C THR A 241 6.67 -13.75 1.36
N GLU A 242 7.43 -14.82 1.64
CA GLU A 242 8.77 -14.68 2.23
C GLU A 242 9.82 -14.14 1.25
N ILE A 243 9.72 -14.46 -0.04
CA ILE A 243 10.54 -13.84 -1.09
C ILE A 243 10.25 -12.34 -1.18
N ALA A 244 8.97 -11.95 -1.23
CA ALA A 244 8.57 -10.54 -1.25
C ALA A 244 9.03 -9.80 0.01
N ARG A 245 8.95 -10.43 1.19
CA ARG A 245 9.44 -9.87 2.45
C ARG A 245 10.94 -9.55 2.38
N ALA A 246 11.73 -10.51 1.91
CA ALA A 246 13.16 -10.32 1.77
C ALA A 246 13.49 -9.16 0.80
N ALA A 247 12.77 -9.08 -0.34
CA ALA A 247 12.98 -8.03 -1.33
C ALA A 247 12.58 -6.64 -0.80
N VAL A 248 11.39 -6.52 -0.19
CA VAL A 248 10.88 -5.24 0.36
C VAL A 248 11.78 -4.72 1.48
N TYR A 249 12.19 -5.58 2.41
CA TYR A 249 13.06 -5.16 3.52
C TYR A 249 14.46 -4.80 3.02
N ALA A 250 15.00 -5.55 2.05
CA ALA A 250 16.30 -5.20 1.45
C ALA A 250 16.23 -3.85 0.74
N ALA A 251 15.17 -3.56 -0.02
CA ALA A 251 15.00 -2.29 -0.70
C ALA A 251 14.86 -1.12 0.28
N ALA A 252 14.09 -1.30 1.35
CA ALA A 252 13.92 -0.27 2.38
C ALA A 252 15.25 0.08 3.05
N VAL A 253 16.06 -0.92 3.45
CA VAL A 253 17.40 -0.71 4.00
C VAL A 253 18.35 -0.07 2.98
N THR A 254 18.25 -0.46 1.70
CA THR A 254 19.11 0.11 0.65
C THR A 254 18.78 1.58 0.36
N LEU A 255 17.49 1.99 0.51
CA LEU A 255 17.12 3.40 0.39
C LEU A 255 17.65 4.23 1.58
N ASP A 256 17.72 3.65 2.78
CA ASP A 256 18.27 4.34 3.95
C ASP A 256 19.82 4.37 3.92
N ASP A 257 20.47 3.33 3.38
CA ASP A 257 21.93 3.25 3.23
C ASP A 257 22.32 2.73 1.82
N PRO A 258 22.47 3.61 0.84
CA PRO A 258 22.85 3.22 -0.53
C PRO A 258 24.24 2.54 -0.65
N ALA A 259 25.04 2.52 0.42
CA ALA A 259 26.32 1.81 0.41
C ALA A 259 26.17 0.27 0.47
N VAL A 260 24.99 -0.24 0.82
CA VAL A 260 24.75 -1.69 0.98
C VAL A 260 24.23 -2.38 -0.29
N GLY A 261 23.82 -1.60 -1.30
CA GLY A 261 23.28 -2.16 -2.56
C GLY A 261 22.96 -1.09 -3.60
N ASP A 262 22.45 -1.52 -4.75
CA ASP A 262 21.94 -0.62 -5.78
C ASP A 262 20.47 -0.29 -5.47
N PRO A 263 20.13 1.00 -5.19
CA PRO A 263 18.78 1.39 -4.84
C PRO A 263 17.77 1.14 -5.96
N GLU A 264 18.16 1.30 -7.22
CA GLU A 264 17.25 1.12 -8.36
C GLU A 264 16.88 -0.36 -8.51
N VAL A 265 17.86 -1.24 -8.54
CA VAL A 265 17.64 -2.69 -8.59
C VAL A 265 16.82 -3.18 -7.40
N ALA A 266 17.12 -2.68 -6.20
CA ALA A 266 16.42 -3.07 -4.99
C ALA A 266 14.94 -2.66 -5.01
N VAL A 267 14.64 -1.41 -5.39
CA VAL A 267 13.28 -0.86 -5.46
C VAL A 267 12.44 -1.61 -6.49
N LEU A 268 12.96 -1.78 -7.72
CA LEU A 268 12.26 -2.51 -8.78
C LEU A 268 11.99 -3.97 -8.36
N THR A 269 12.97 -4.64 -7.76
CA THR A 269 12.80 -6.00 -7.24
C THR A 269 11.72 -6.08 -6.16
N ALA A 270 11.70 -5.14 -5.22
CA ALA A 270 10.71 -5.10 -4.15
C ALA A 270 9.28 -4.92 -4.69
N LYS A 271 9.10 -4.00 -5.64
CA LYS A 271 7.80 -3.74 -6.26
C LYS A 271 7.31 -4.95 -7.05
N ILE A 272 8.14 -5.54 -7.92
CA ILE A 272 7.81 -6.74 -8.69
C ILE A 272 7.43 -7.91 -7.76
N MET A 273 8.25 -8.20 -6.75
CA MET A 273 8.01 -9.35 -5.86
C MET A 273 6.79 -9.13 -4.96
N GLY A 274 6.55 -7.90 -4.49
CA GLY A 274 5.38 -7.55 -3.69
C GLY A 274 4.09 -7.72 -4.48
N ASP A 275 4.04 -7.17 -5.70
CA ASP A 275 2.88 -7.26 -6.58
C ASP A 275 2.57 -8.70 -7.01
N ASP A 276 3.61 -9.45 -7.38
CA ASP A 276 3.48 -10.86 -7.74
C ASP A 276 2.92 -11.68 -6.57
N ALA A 277 3.48 -11.52 -5.38
CA ALA A 277 3.04 -12.23 -4.19
C ALA A 277 1.57 -11.92 -3.85
N ALA A 278 1.18 -10.65 -3.77
CA ALA A 278 -0.19 -10.27 -3.41
C ALA A 278 -1.20 -10.75 -4.45
N THR A 279 -0.91 -10.53 -5.74
CA THR A 279 -1.83 -10.90 -6.83
C THR A 279 -1.99 -12.42 -6.97
N LYS A 280 -0.89 -13.17 -6.94
CA LYS A 280 -0.95 -14.64 -7.05
C LYS A 280 -1.55 -15.27 -5.80
N ASN A 281 -1.19 -14.79 -4.60
CA ASN A 281 -1.78 -15.27 -3.36
C ASN A 281 -3.28 -14.97 -3.29
N GLY A 282 -3.72 -13.83 -3.82
CA GLY A 282 -5.15 -13.53 -3.92
C GLY A 282 -5.91 -14.51 -4.81
N LYS A 283 -5.35 -14.87 -5.96
CA LYS A 283 -5.92 -15.89 -6.85
C LYS A 283 -5.94 -17.28 -6.19
N ASP A 284 -4.84 -17.67 -5.56
CA ASP A 284 -4.73 -18.96 -4.88
C ASP A 284 -5.64 -19.05 -3.65
N ALA A 285 -5.76 -17.98 -2.85
CA ALA A 285 -6.70 -17.90 -1.74
C ALA A 285 -8.14 -18.06 -2.22
N THR A 286 -8.51 -17.39 -3.32
CA THR A 286 -9.81 -17.55 -3.97
C THR A 286 -10.04 -19.00 -4.41
N GLN A 287 -9.02 -19.63 -4.99
CA GLN A 287 -9.09 -21.05 -5.41
C GLN A 287 -9.25 -22.00 -4.21
N VAL A 288 -8.55 -21.76 -3.10
CA VAL A 288 -8.67 -22.56 -1.85
C VAL A 288 -10.09 -22.45 -1.27
N HIS A 289 -10.70 -21.26 -1.32
CA HIS A 289 -12.09 -21.06 -0.88
C HIS A 289 -13.12 -21.64 -1.86
N GLY A 290 -12.72 -21.97 -3.09
CA GLY A 290 -13.61 -22.52 -4.12
C GLY A 290 -14.72 -21.53 -4.48
N GLY A 291 -15.95 -22.02 -4.66
CA GLY A 291 -17.10 -21.18 -5.00
C GLY A 291 -17.34 -20.04 -4.01
N MET A 292 -17.06 -20.25 -2.73
CA MET A 292 -17.16 -19.20 -1.70
C MET A 292 -16.24 -18.02 -1.97
N GLY A 293 -15.04 -18.24 -2.52
CA GLY A 293 -14.05 -17.20 -2.81
C GLY A 293 -14.53 -16.11 -3.78
N PHE A 294 -15.59 -16.40 -4.56
CA PHE A 294 -16.25 -15.46 -5.48
C PHE A 294 -17.49 -14.79 -4.90
N THR A 295 -17.88 -15.15 -3.68
CA THR A 295 -19.06 -14.60 -3.03
C THR A 295 -18.70 -13.43 -2.14
N TRP A 296 -19.68 -12.56 -1.87
CA TRP A 296 -19.53 -11.44 -0.95
C TRP A 296 -19.45 -11.86 0.53
N GLU A 297 -19.62 -13.15 0.84
CA GLU A 297 -19.58 -13.70 2.19
C GLU A 297 -18.17 -13.85 2.77
N VAL A 298 -17.15 -13.93 1.91
CA VAL A 298 -15.74 -14.03 2.31
C VAL A 298 -14.95 -12.84 1.82
N ASP A 299 -13.85 -12.51 2.50
CA ASP A 299 -13.13 -11.28 2.29
C ASP A 299 -11.95 -11.39 1.29
N VAL A 300 -11.56 -12.60 0.88
CA VAL A 300 -10.37 -12.83 0.04
C VAL A 300 -10.39 -12.05 -1.27
N HIS A 301 -11.57 -11.86 -1.86
CA HIS A 301 -11.71 -11.07 -3.09
C HIS A 301 -11.44 -9.57 -2.88
N LEU A 302 -11.65 -9.03 -1.66
CA LEU A 302 -11.33 -7.64 -1.33
C LEU A 302 -9.81 -7.43 -1.34
N TYR A 303 -9.07 -8.36 -0.76
CA TYR A 303 -7.59 -8.35 -0.79
C TYR A 303 -7.06 -8.46 -2.21
N LEU A 304 -7.61 -9.37 -3.04
CA LEU A 304 -7.20 -9.51 -4.44
C LEU A 304 -7.47 -8.22 -5.25
N LYS A 305 -8.62 -7.59 -5.05
CA LYS A 305 -8.98 -6.34 -5.72
C LYS A 305 -8.04 -5.20 -5.35
N ARG A 306 -7.72 -5.04 -4.05
CA ARG A 306 -6.74 -4.07 -3.58
C ARG A 306 -5.35 -4.36 -4.14
N ALA A 307 -4.94 -5.63 -4.20
CA ALA A 307 -3.67 -6.01 -4.80
C ALA A 307 -3.55 -5.60 -6.27
N TRP A 308 -4.63 -5.72 -7.05
CA TRP A 308 -4.63 -5.26 -8.44
C TRP A 308 -4.48 -3.74 -8.57
N VAL A 309 -5.08 -2.96 -7.68
CA VAL A 309 -4.94 -1.50 -7.68
C VAL A 309 -3.51 -1.12 -7.31
N HIS A 310 -2.97 -1.65 -6.22
CA HIS A 310 -1.58 -1.36 -5.83
C HIS A 310 -0.53 -1.79 -6.87
N ALA A 311 -0.82 -2.84 -7.67
CA ALA A 311 0.08 -3.28 -8.74
C ALA A 311 0.20 -2.28 -9.90
N THR A 312 -0.69 -1.28 -9.99
CA THR A 312 -0.59 -0.21 -11.00
C THR A 312 0.07 1.07 -10.47
N GLN A 313 0.28 1.17 -9.15
CA GLN A 313 0.88 2.35 -8.53
C GLN A 313 2.41 2.27 -8.59
N PHE A 314 3.07 3.40 -8.84
CA PHE A 314 4.55 3.51 -8.91
C PHE A 314 5.18 2.51 -9.91
N GLY A 315 4.61 2.42 -11.09
CA GLY A 315 5.00 1.53 -12.18
C GLY A 315 4.27 0.17 -12.17
N GLY A 316 3.83 -0.25 -13.35
CA GLY A 316 3.22 -1.57 -13.57
C GLY A 316 4.27 -2.68 -13.67
N ALA A 317 3.82 -3.95 -13.69
CA ALA A 317 4.74 -5.10 -13.73
C ALA A 317 5.65 -5.09 -14.95
N GLU A 318 5.10 -4.87 -16.16
CA GLU A 318 5.86 -4.86 -17.43
C GLU A 318 6.91 -3.74 -17.42
N GLU A 319 6.53 -2.54 -16.99
CA GLU A 319 7.41 -1.38 -16.92
C GLU A 319 8.57 -1.60 -15.93
N ASN A 320 8.26 -2.11 -14.73
CA ASN A 320 9.28 -2.38 -13.71
C ASN A 320 10.20 -3.56 -14.12
N GLU A 321 9.68 -4.58 -14.80
CA GLU A 321 10.47 -5.71 -15.31
C GLU A 321 11.42 -5.26 -16.45
N GLU A 322 10.95 -4.41 -17.38
CA GLU A 322 11.79 -3.83 -18.43
C GLU A 322 12.87 -2.92 -17.85
N ALA A 323 12.51 -2.05 -16.88
CA ALA A 323 13.47 -1.20 -16.20
C ALA A 323 14.54 -2.04 -15.47
N LEU A 324 14.15 -3.09 -14.75
CA LEU A 324 15.09 -4.00 -14.09
C LEU A 324 16.00 -4.71 -15.09
N ALA A 325 15.45 -5.18 -16.22
CA ALA A 325 16.25 -5.82 -17.25
C ALA A 325 17.28 -4.87 -17.88
N ALA A 326 16.98 -3.58 -17.95
CA ALA A 326 17.90 -2.56 -18.46
C ALA A 326 19.09 -2.27 -17.52
N THR A 327 19.03 -2.68 -16.25
CA THR A 327 20.12 -2.54 -15.28
C THR A 327 21.14 -3.71 -15.33
N LEU A 328 20.80 -4.80 -16.02
CA LEU A 328 21.64 -6.02 -16.15
C LEU A 328 22.62 -5.92 -17.34
#